data_e10543dee096dd629ef4bafc203bc514
#
_entry.id   e10543dee096dd629ef4bafc203bc514
#
_cell.length_a   1.000
_cell.length_b   1.000
_cell.length_c   1.000
_cell.angle_alpha   90.00
_cell.angle_beta   90.00
_cell.angle_gamma   90.00
#
_symmetry.space_group_name_H-M   'P 1'
#
loop_
_entity.id
_entity.type
_entity.pdbx_description
1 polymer ?
#
loop_
_entity_poly.entity_id
_entity_poly.type
_entity_poly.pdbx_seq_one_letter_code
_entity_poly.pdbx_strand_id
1 'polypeptide(L)'
;MITEHAGWVKFENVEEGVTVAKQTDDVTGLSTLVVIDGKRRSGSASKLLRPTVKLLDENGLEICIPGTSTPVSMAFPVGAVITVREGQEVGKGDVLARIPQASSKTRDITGGLPRVAELFEARVPKDAGMLAEITGTVSFGKETKGKQRLIITDVDGVAYETLISKEKQILVHDGQVVNRGETIVDGAVDPHDILRLQGIEALARYIVQEVQEVYRLQGVKISDKHIEVIIRQMLRRVNIVDSGETEFITGEQVERGDVMTANEKALEEGKEPARYENVLLGITKASLSTDSFISAASFQETTRVLTEAAIMGKQDELRGLKENVIVGRLIPAGTGLTYHRSRRRQWQEAEQEASEIEATDE
;
A
#
# COMPACT_ATOMS: atom_id res chain seq x y z
N MET A 1 3.15 22.98 -5.99
CA MET A 1 3.06 22.62 -7.41
C MET A 1 4.16 23.37 -8.14
N ILE A 2 4.97 22.68 -8.89
CA ILE A 2 6.12 23.20 -9.65
C ILE A 2 5.93 22.89 -11.14
N THR A 3 6.44 23.78 -12.02
CA THR A 3 6.37 23.55 -13.46
C THR A 3 7.60 22.78 -13.98
N GLU A 4 7.39 21.85 -14.90
CA GLU A 4 8.46 21.11 -15.60
C GLU A 4 8.86 21.79 -16.92
N HIS A 5 8.06 22.74 -17.39
CA HIS A 5 8.28 23.46 -18.65
C HIS A 5 8.43 24.96 -18.40
N ALA A 6 9.31 25.61 -19.14
CA ALA A 6 9.41 27.07 -19.15
C ALA A 6 8.38 27.63 -20.11
N GLY A 7 7.79 28.78 -19.78
CA GLY A 7 6.79 29.44 -20.62
C GLY A 7 6.06 30.57 -19.90
N TRP A 8 5.02 31.10 -20.55
CA TRP A 8 4.20 32.20 -20.05
C TRP A 8 2.91 31.64 -19.44
N VAL A 9 2.57 32.10 -18.23
CA VAL A 9 1.39 31.64 -17.49
C VAL A 9 0.12 32.21 -18.11
N LYS A 10 -0.85 31.36 -18.43
CA LYS A 10 -2.21 31.72 -18.79
C LYS A 10 -3.20 31.01 -17.85
N PHE A 11 -4.07 31.78 -17.23
CA PHE A 11 -5.11 31.23 -16.37
C PHE A 11 -6.36 30.84 -17.18
N GLU A 12 -6.95 29.71 -16.82
CA GLU A 12 -8.21 29.27 -17.35
C GLU A 12 -9.17 28.95 -16.18
N ASN A 13 -10.41 29.46 -16.24
CA ASN A 13 -11.40 29.30 -15.19
C ASN A 13 -11.01 29.90 -13.82
N VAL A 14 -10.14 30.90 -13.79
CA VAL A 14 -9.77 31.64 -12.58
C VAL A 14 -10.64 32.88 -12.49
N GLU A 15 -11.75 32.79 -11.75
CA GLU A 15 -12.70 33.89 -11.51
C GLU A 15 -12.71 34.25 -10.05
N GLU A 16 -12.47 35.53 -9.71
CA GLU A 16 -12.48 36.04 -8.36
C GLU A 16 -13.92 35.95 -7.76
N GLY A 17 -14.04 35.36 -6.58
CA GLY A 17 -15.33 35.16 -5.91
C GLY A 17 -16.10 33.90 -6.35
N VAL A 18 -15.65 33.17 -7.39
CA VAL A 18 -16.28 31.95 -7.88
C VAL A 18 -15.34 30.75 -7.69
N THR A 19 -14.13 30.81 -8.23
CA THR A 19 -13.13 29.74 -8.16
C THR A 19 -11.93 30.09 -7.30
N VAL A 20 -11.65 31.40 -7.12
CA VAL A 20 -10.59 31.91 -6.26
C VAL A 20 -11.09 33.04 -5.37
N ALA A 21 -10.54 33.14 -4.16
CA ALA A 21 -10.75 34.27 -3.24
C ALA A 21 -9.44 35.03 -3.08
N LYS A 22 -9.52 36.36 -3.07
CA LYS A 22 -8.39 37.23 -2.75
C LYS A 22 -8.25 37.32 -1.24
N GLN A 23 -7.15 36.79 -0.70
CA GLN A 23 -6.83 36.91 0.72
C GLN A 23 -5.64 37.85 0.88
N THR A 24 -5.83 38.88 1.68
CA THR A 24 -4.77 39.85 2.02
C THR A 24 -4.13 39.38 3.33
N ASP A 25 -2.82 39.24 3.33
CA ASP A 25 -2.05 38.93 4.54
C ASP A 25 -1.93 40.25 5.35
N ASP A 26 -2.51 40.26 6.55
CA ASP A 26 -2.52 41.44 7.44
C ASP A 26 -1.12 41.85 7.92
N VAL A 27 -0.13 40.96 7.81
CA VAL A 27 1.26 41.21 8.25
C VAL A 27 2.11 41.80 7.12
N THR A 28 1.95 41.31 5.90
CA THR A 28 2.78 41.69 4.74
C THR A 28 2.08 42.64 3.77
N GLY A 29 0.77 42.84 3.89
CA GLY A 29 -0.04 43.62 2.97
C GLY A 29 -0.16 43.06 1.54
N LEU A 30 0.40 41.86 1.30
CA LEU A 30 0.37 41.23 0.00
C LEU A 30 -0.95 40.47 -0.18
N SER A 31 -1.60 40.70 -1.31
CA SER A 31 -2.81 39.96 -1.67
C SER A 31 -2.45 38.73 -2.46
N THR A 32 -2.87 37.58 -1.96
CA THR A 32 -2.70 36.26 -2.59
C THR A 32 -4.05 35.70 -3.05
N LEU A 33 -4.03 34.93 -4.14
CA LEU A 33 -5.22 34.24 -4.64
C LEU A 33 -5.27 32.84 -4.05
N VAL A 34 -6.34 32.52 -3.33
CA VAL A 34 -6.57 31.18 -2.74
C VAL A 34 -7.71 30.51 -3.50
N VAL A 35 -7.50 29.29 -3.92
CA VAL A 35 -8.52 28.48 -4.62
C VAL A 35 -9.61 28.08 -3.63
N ILE A 36 -10.86 28.44 -3.95
CA ILE A 36 -12.04 28.08 -3.15
C ILE A 36 -12.86 27.01 -3.85
N ASP A 37 -13.66 26.28 -3.07
CA ASP A 37 -14.62 25.34 -3.63
C ASP A 37 -15.77 26.10 -4.29
N GLY A 38 -15.84 26.04 -5.63
CA GLY A 38 -16.85 26.77 -6.40
C GLY A 38 -18.26 26.30 -6.05
N LYS A 39 -19.02 27.10 -5.30
CA LYS A 39 -20.42 26.80 -4.99
C LYS A 39 -21.23 26.69 -6.27
N ARG A 40 -21.91 25.55 -6.46
CA ARG A 40 -22.87 25.32 -7.53
C ARG A 40 -23.93 26.44 -7.54
N ARG A 41 -23.98 27.26 -8.57
CA ARG A 41 -25.19 28.02 -8.87
C ARG A 41 -26.27 27.05 -9.33
N SER A 42 -27.38 27.00 -8.63
CA SER A 42 -28.58 26.26 -8.96
C SER A 42 -29.08 26.63 -10.36
N GLY A 43 -29.12 25.64 -11.27
CA GLY A 43 -29.83 25.74 -12.54
C GLY A 43 -28.93 25.78 -13.78
N SER A 44 -28.79 24.64 -14.43
CA SER A 44 -28.12 24.35 -15.69
C SER A 44 -26.82 23.56 -15.53
N ALA A 45 -26.60 22.59 -16.42
CA ALA A 45 -25.49 21.64 -16.42
C ALA A 45 -24.12 22.36 -16.45
N SER A 46 -23.66 22.84 -15.31
CA SER A 46 -22.37 23.48 -15.18
C SER A 46 -21.32 22.42 -14.82
N LYS A 47 -20.40 22.15 -15.74
CA LYS A 47 -19.09 21.54 -15.48
C LYS A 47 -18.52 22.21 -14.23
N LEU A 48 -18.01 21.42 -13.29
CA LEU A 48 -17.18 21.93 -12.19
C LEU A 48 -16.00 22.68 -12.82
N LEU A 49 -16.08 24.03 -12.84
CA LEU A 49 -15.01 24.88 -13.33
C LEU A 49 -13.85 24.79 -12.32
N ARG A 50 -12.84 24.00 -12.63
CA ARG A 50 -11.60 23.98 -11.85
C ARG A 50 -10.66 25.04 -12.39
N PRO A 51 -10.07 25.88 -11.52
CA PRO A 51 -9.05 26.83 -11.95
C PRO A 51 -7.82 26.05 -12.44
N THR A 52 -7.40 26.33 -13.65
CA THR A 52 -6.27 25.68 -14.34
C THR A 52 -5.27 26.74 -14.80
N VAL A 53 -4.00 26.33 -14.85
CA VAL A 53 -2.94 27.11 -15.49
C VAL A 53 -2.47 26.37 -16.73
N LYS A 54 -2.34 27.10 -17.84
CA LYS A 54 -1.72 26.64 -19.07
C LYS A 54 -0.41 27.43 -19.30
N LEU A 55 0.54 26.79 -19.96
CA LEU A 55 1.78 27.43 -20.34
C LEU A 55 1.79 27.73 -21.83
N LEU A 56 2.18 28.96 -22.17
CA LEU A 56 2.30 29.46 -23.54
C LEU A 56 3.77 29.61 -23.92
N ASP A 57 4.10 29.39 -25.16
CA ASP A 57 5.39 29.69 -25.76
C ASP A 57 5.49 31.19 -26.11
N GLU A 58 6.68 31.68 -26.52
CA GLU A 58 6.93 33.06 -26.94
C GLU A 58 5.97 33.56 -28.05
N ASN A 59 5.43 32.66 -28.84
CA ASN A 59 4.46 32.92 -29.91
C ASN A 59 3.00 32.95 -29.44
N GLY A 60 2.72 32.76 -28.14
CA GLY A 60 1.39 32.68 -27.60
C GLY A 60 0.63 31.35 -27.86
N LEU A 61 1.34 30.32 -28.32
CA LEU A 61 0.79 28.99 -28.55
C LEU A 61 0.92 28.15 -27.27
N GLU A 62 -0.07 27.26 -27.03
CA GLU A 62 -0.04 26.35 -25.87
C GLU A 62 1.11 25.36 -26.02
N ILE A 63 1.95 25.24 -24.97
CA ILE A 63 3.04 24.27 -24.93
C ILE A 63 2.42 22.88 -24.72
N CYS A 64 2.76 21.93 -25.60
CA CYS A 64 2.31 20.55 -25.52
C CYS A 64 3.34 19.66 -24.80
N ILE A 65 2.87 18.60 -24.17
CA ILE A 65 3.72 17.57 -23.56
C ILE A 65 4.57 16.91 -24.65
N PRO A 66 5.89 16.73 -24.46
CA PRO A 66 6.76 16.13 -25.45
C PRO A 66 6.23 14.77 -25.96
N GLY A 67 6.04 14.67 -27.29
CA GLY A 67 5.50 13.46 -27.92
C GLY A 67 3.98 13.35 -28.01
N THR A 68 3.24 14.33 -27.51
CA THR A 68 1.75 14.36 -27.60
C THR A 68 1.25 15.72 -28.11
N SER A 69 0.01 15.78 -28.59
CA SER A 69 -0.67 17.04 -28.95
C SER A 69 -1.45 17.65 -27.78
N THR A 70 -1.25 17.15 -26.56
CA THR A 70 -1.98 17.59 -25.35
C THR A 70 -1.29 18.80 -24.75
N PRO A 71 -1.99 19.94 -24.52
CA PRO A 71 -1.39 21.12 -23.92
C PRO A 71 -1.02 20.86 -22.45
N VAL A 72 0.09 21.43 -22.00
CA VAL A 72 0.49 21.41 -20.58
C VAL A 72 -0.49 22.25 -19.78
N SER A 73 -1.37 21.58 -19.04
CA SER A 73 -2.37 22.22 -18.18
C SER A 73 -2.30 21.62 -16.78
N MET A 74 -2.29 22.48 -15.75
CA MET A 74 -2.26 22.06 -14.36
C MET A 74 -3.45 22.64 -13.63
N ALA A 75 -4.31 21.77 -13.06
CA ALA A 75 -5.44 22.19 -12.25
C ALA A 75 -5.00 22.47 -10.80
N PHE A 76 -5.45 23.57 -10.24
CA PHE A 76 -5.18 23.92 -8.86
C PHE A 76 -6.17 23.22 -7.91
N PRO A 77 -5.70 22.51 -6.88
CA PRO A 77 -6.56 21.94 -5.85
C PRO A 77 -7.18 23.04 -4.96
N VAL A 78 -8.32 22.73 -4.37
CA VAL A 78 -8.98 23.64 -3.40
C VAL A 78 -8.05 23.89 -2.21
N GLY A 79 -7.95 25.15 -1.80
CA GLY A 79 -7.04 25.59 -0.74
C GLY A 79 -5.62 25.93 -1.21
N ALA A 80 -5.29 25.72 -2.48
CA ALA A 80 -3.98 26.14 -3.01
C ALA A 80 -3.85 27.67 -3.08
N VAL A 81 -2.72 28.17 -2.66
CA VAL A 81 -2.33 29.59 -2.77
C VAL A 81 -1.55 29.76 -4.06
N ILE A 82 -2.11 30.50 -5.02
CA ILE A 82 -1.47 30.77 -6.31
C ILE A 82 -0.36 31.81 -6.11
N THR A 83 0.86 31.49 -6.53
CA THR A 83 2.05 32.33 -6.35
C THR A 83 2.45 33.09 -7.63
N VAL A 84 1.89 32.71 -8.76
CA VAL A 84 2.18 33.30 -10.08
C VAL A 84 1.05 34.23 -10.54
N ARG A 85 1.35 35.13 -11.46
CA ARG A 85 0.40 36.06 -12.07
C ARG A 85 0.15 35.70 -13.53
N GLU A 86 -0.99 36.09 -14.06
CA GLU A 86 -1.29 35.93 -15.47
C GLU A 86 -0.27 36.70 -16.33
N GLY A 87 0.25 36.05 -17.38
CA GLY A 87 1.29 36.61 -18.23
C GLY A 87 2.69 36.65 -17.63
N GLN A 88 2.93 36.01 -16.48
CA GLN A 88 4.26 35.90 -15.88
C GLN A 88 5.06 34.83 -16.60
N GLU A 89 6.33 35.12 -16.89
CA GLU A 89 7.28 34.13 -17.36
C GLU A 89 7.73 33.23 -16.21
N VAL A 90 7.73 31.91 -16.43
CA VAL A 90 8.15 30.90 -15.45
C VAL A 90 9.17 29.97 -16.09
N GLY A 91 10.22 29.65 -15.32
CA GLY A 91 11.25 28.69 -15.69
C GLY A 91 10.92 27.27 -15.21
N LYS A 92 11.67 26.30 -15.69
CA LYS A 92 11.57 24.92 -15.19
C LYS A 92 11.92 24.87 -13.70
N GLY A 93 11.03 24.33 -12.89
CA GLY A 93 11.20 24.23 -11.43
C GLY A 93 10.57 25.38 -10.64
N ASP A 94 9.96 26.37 -11.30
CA ASP A 94 9.29 27.46 -10.60
C ASP A 94 7.99 27.00 -9.91
N VAL A 95 7.72 27.62 -8.76
CA VAL A 95 6.54 27.30 -7.95
C VAL A 95 5.32 28.06 -8.46
N LEU A 96 4.35 27.34 -9.01
CA LEU A 96 3.08 27.90 -9.50
C LEU A 96 2.06 28.11 -8.39
N ALA A 97 1.98 27.17 -7.46
CA ALA A 97 1.09 27.26 -6.30
C ALA A 97 1.67 26.53 -5.09
N ARG A 98 1.34 27.04 -3.90
CA ARG A 98 1.66 26.40 -2.63
C ARG A 98 0.38 25.84 -2.01
N ILE A 99 0.42 24.62 -1.54
CA ILE A 99 -0.67 24.00 -0.79
C ILE A 99 -0.36 24.16 0.69
N PRO A 100 -1.15 24.97 1.44
CA PRO A 100 -0.92 25.12 2.87
C PRO A 100 -1.09 23.77 3.59
N GLN A 101 -0.12 23.40 4.41
CA GLN A 101 -0.20 22.17 5.21
C GLN A 101 -1.31 22.17 6.27
N ALA A 102 -2.01 23.29 6.46
CA ALA A 102 -3.10 23.39 7.43
C ALA A 102 -4.27 22.43 7.15
N SER A 103 -4.50 22.03 5.87
CA SER A 103 -5.53 21.04 5.53
C SER A 103 -5.09 19.60 5.85
N SER A 104 -3.79 19.31 5.90
CA SER A 104 -3.28 18.01 6.30
C SER A 104 -3.30 17.84 7.83
N LYS A 105 -3.02 18.90 8.59
CA LYS A 105 -3.04 18.83 10.07
C LYS A 105 -4.41 18.45 10.65
N THR A 106 -5.52 18.82 10.00
CA THR A 106 -6.87 18.43 10.46
C THR A 106 -7.17 16.95 10.16
N ARG A 107 -6.59 16.37 9.13
CA ARG A 107 -6.63 14.91 8.91
C ARG A 107 -5.78 14.15 9.93
N ASP A 108 -4.66 14.73 10.38
CA ASP A 108 -3.73 14.11 11.32
C ASP A 108 -4.31 13.94 12.73
N ILE A 109 -5.20 14.81 13.19
CA ILE A 109 -5.77 14.74 14.55
C ILE A 109 -6.71 13.53 14.68
N THR A 110 -7.41 13.14 13.62
CA THR A 110 -8.29 11.95 13.59
C THR A 110 -7.57 10.66 13.16
N GLY A 111 -6.37 10.77 12.61
CA GLY A 111 -5.58 9.66 12.06
C GLY A 111 -4.58 8.99 13.01
N GLY A 112 -4.25 9.60 14.15
CA GLY A 112 -3.18 9.17 15.05
C GLY A 112 -3.14 7.66 15.38
N LEU A 113 -3.37 7.29 16.64
CA LEU A 113 -3.35 5.88 17.09
C LEU A 113 -4.32 4.95 16.34
N PRO A 114 -5.55 5.38 15.97
CA PRO A 114 -6.43 4.55 15.15
C PRO A 114 -5.82 4.18 13.79
N ARG A 115 -5.07 5.09 13.15
CA ARG A 115 -4.41 4.81 11.87
C ARG A 115 -3.32 3.73 12.01
N VAL A 116 -2.54 3.78 13.09
CA VAL A 116 -1.54 2.74 13.40
C VAL A 116 -2.21 1.37 13.57
N ALA A 117 -3.33 1.33 14.30
CA ALA A 117 -4.10 0.09 14.48
C ALA A 117 -4.66 -0.44 13.13
N GLU A 118 -5.18 0.43 12.26
CA GLU A 118 -5.65 0.05 10.92
C GLU A 118 -4.52 -0.54 10.06
N LEU A 119 -3.32 0.06 10.10
CA LEU A 119 -2.16 -0.42 9.35
C LEU A 119 -1.71 -1.81 9.84
N PHE A 120 -1.63 -2.05 11.15
CA PHE A 120 -1.29 -3.36 11.68
C PHE A 120 -2.37 -4.42 11.51
N GLU A 121 -3.64 -4.02 11.41
CA GLU A 121 -4.73 -4.95 11.05
C GLU A 121 -4.89 -5.13 9.53
N ALA A 122 -4.04 -4.47 8.73
CA ALA A 122 -4.09 -4.50 7.27
C ALA A 122 -5.49 -4.22 6.71
N ARG A 123 -6.19 -3.22 7.30
CA ARG A 123 -7.55 -2.85 6.88
C ARG A 123 -7.49 -2.03 5.60
N VAL A 124 -8.41 -2.33 4.68
CA VAL A 124 -8.61 -1.54 3.48
C VAL A 124 -9.15 -0.16 3.86
N PRO A 125 -8.51 0.95 3.46
CA PRO A 125 -8.98 2.30 3.75
C PRO A 125 -10.34 2.58 3.11
N LYS A 126 -11.21 3.33 3.78
CA LYS A 126 -12.54 3.71 3.24
C LYS A 126 -12.43 4.53 1.95
N ASP A 127 -11.46 5.45 1.91
CA ASP A 127 -11.16 6.31 0.76
C ASP A 127 -9.85 5.87 0.09
N ALA A 128 -9.78 4.60 -0.30
CA ALA A 128 -8.59 4.05 -0.92
C ALA A 128 -8.24 4.80 -2.21
N GLY A 129 -6.99 5.21 -2.34
CA GLY A 129 -6.37 5.61 -3.60
C GLY A 129 -6.28 4.41 -4.54
N MET A 130 -5.92 4.64 -5.78
CA MET A 130 -5.78 3.60 -6.77
C MET A 130 -4.39 3.64 -7.39
N LEU A 131 -3.76 2.47 -7.49
CA LEU A 131 -2.45 2.28 -8.11
C LEU A 131 -2.61 1.76 -9.54
N ALA A 132 -1.61 2.01 -10.38
CA ALA A 132 -1.52 1.46 -11.73
C ALA A 132 -1.29 -0.06 -11.68
N GLU A 133 -2.15 -0.84 -12.34
CA GLU A 133 -2.01 -2.30 -12.42
C GLU A 133 -0.86 -2.71 -13.34
N ILE A 134 -0.69 -1.98 -14.43
CA ILE A 134 0.33 -2.23 -15.46
C ILE A 134 1.10 -0.95 -15.76
N THR A 135 2.29 -1.10 -16.33
CA THR A 135 3.06 0.00 -16.90
C THR A 135 2.51 0.31 -18.27
N GLY A 136 2.18 1.58 -18.56
CA GLY A 136 1.63 1.91 -19.88
C GLY A 136 1.23 3.37 -19.99
N THR A 137 0.61 3.70 -21.12
CA THR A 137 0.12 5.04 -21.42
C THR A 137 -1.33 5.17 -20.98
N VAL A 138 -1.62 6.22 -20.21
CA VAL A 138 -2.97 6.54 -19.72
C VAL A 138 -3.80 7.18 -20.80
N SER A 139 -5.04 6.73 -20.96
CA SER A 139 -6.06 7.37 -21.79
C SER A 139 -7.41 7.39 -21.08
N PHE A 140 -8.20 8.43 -21.35
CA PHE A 140 -9.53 8.56 -20.76
C PHE A 140 -10.61 8.14 -21.76
N GLY A 141 -11.41 7.15 -21.37
CA GLY A 141 -12.55 6.68 -22.14
C GLY A 141 -13.84 7.45 -21.86
N LYS A 142 -14.92 7.05 -22.52
CA LYS A 142 -16.24 7.65 -22.34
C LYS A 142 -16.75 7.47 -20.90
N GLU A 143 -17.34 8.53 -20.37
CA GLU A 143 -17.96 8.51 -19.05
C GLU A 143 -19.17 7.58 -18.99
N THR A 144 -19.29 6.79 -17.93
CA THR A 144 -20.38 5.85 -17.72
C THR A 144 -21.00 6.06 -16.33
N LYS A 145 -22.28 6.41 -16.27
CA LYS A 145 -23.10 6.51 -15.03
C LYS A 145 -22.39 7.21 -13.84
N GLY A 146 -21.77 8.37 -14.06
CA GLY A 146 -21.09 9.12 -13.00
C GLY A 146 -19.69 8.63 -12.66
N LYS A 147 -19.15 7.65 -13.38
CA LYS A 147 -17.76 7.19 -13.29
C LYS A 147 -16.99 7.58 -14.54
N GLN A 148 -15.74 7.94 -14.38
CA GLN A 148 -14.80 8.18 -15.47
C GLN A 148 -14.06 6.89 -15.76
N ARG A 149 -13.99 6.51 -17.04
CA ARG A 149 -13.22 5.34 -17.47
C ARG A 149 -11.79 5.76 -17.71
N LEU A 150 -10.87 5.11 -17.05
CA LEU A 150 -9.42 5.25 -17.26
C LEU A 150 -8.92 3.96 -17.89
N ILE A 151 -8.14 4.08 -18.94
CA ILE A 151 -7.57 2.97 -19.70
C ILE A 151 -6.05 3.13 -19.65
N ILE A 152 -5.33 2.12 -19.24
CA ILE A 152 -3.88 2.06 -19.31
C ILE A 152 -3.54 1.03 -20.40
N THR A 153 -2.81 1.46 -21.41
CA THR A 153 -2.39 0.60 -22.51
C THR A 153 -0.90 0.33 -22.39
N ASP A 154 -0.54 -0.96 -22.30
CA ASP A 154 0.84 -1.40 -22.28
C ASP A 154 1.49 -1.29 -23.66
N VAL A 155 2.83 -1.46 -23.72
CA VAL A 155 3.63 -1.48 -24.95
C VAL A 155 3.14 -2.57 -25.92
N ASP A 156 2.65 -3.70 -25.39
CA ASP A 156 2.12 -4.84 -26.15
C ASP A 156 0.67 -4.64 -26.62
N GLY A 157 0.05 -3.47 -26.36
CA GLY A 157 -1.31 -3.14 -26.74
C GLY A 157 -2.40 -3.74 -25.84
N VAL A 158 -2.03 -4.36 -24.70
CA VAL A 158 -2.98 -4.84 -23.71
C VAL A 158 -3.56 -3.63 -22.95
N ALA A 159 -4.88 -3.48 -22.99
CA ALA A 159 -5.58 -2.40 -22.32
C ALA A 159 -6.19 -2.87 -20.99
N TYR A 160 -5.85 -2.20 -19.90
CA TYR A 160 -6.47 -2.39 -18.60
C TYR A 160 -7.44 -1.24 -18.32
N GLU A 161 -8.73 -1.56 -18.18
CA GLU A 161 -9.77 -0.57 -17.96
C GLU A 161 -10.20 -0.49 -16.50
N THR A 162 -10.25 0.71 -15.96
CA THR A 162 -10.70 0.97 -14.60
C THR A 162 -11.74 2.08 -14.55
N LEU A 163 -12.75 1.92 -13.70
CA LEU A 163 -13.83 2.90 -13.50
C LEU A 163 -13.62 3.68 -12.20
N ILE A 164 -13.31 4.97 -12.32
CA ILE A 164 -13.02 5.87 -11.20
C ILE A 164 -14.27 6.74 -10.93
N SER A 165 -14.65 6.89 -9.65
CA SER A 165 -15.72 7.82 -9.26
C SER A 165 -15.30 9.26 -9.57
N LYS A 166 -16.23 10.10 -10.02
CA LYS A 166 -15.99 11.53 -10.28
C LYS A 166 -15.64 12.34 -9.04
N GLU A 167 -15.95 11.81 -7.85
CA GLU A 167 -15.65 12.46 -6.58
C GLU A 167 -14.16 12.36 -6.21
N LYS A 168 -13.45 11.36 -6.78
CA LYS A 168 -12.03 11.14 -6.54
C LYS A 168 -11.17 12.04 -7.42
N GLN A 169 -10.08 12.54 -6.86
CA GLN A 169 -9.11 13.34 -7.60
C GLN A 169 -8.16 12.41 -8.36
N ILE A 170 -8.11 12.58 -9.67
CA ILE A 170 -7.19 11.86 -10.56
C ILE A 170 -5.90 12.68 -10.64
N LEU A 171 -4.76 12.05 -10.41
CA LEU A 171 -3.44 12.69 -10.41
C LEU A 171 -2.73 12.63 -11.77
N VAL A 172 -3.19 11.74 -12.66
CA VAL A 172 -2.58 11.51 -13.96
C VAL A 172 -3.31 12.23 -15.10
N HIS A 173 -2.60 12.49 -16.19
CA HIS A 173 -3.11 13.18 -17.36
C HIS A 173 -3.24 12.23 -18.56
N ASP A 174 -4.04 12.62 -19.54
CA ASP A 174 -4.18 11.89 -20.79
C ASP A 174 -2.85 11.89 -21.57
N GLY A 175 -2.42 10.71 -22.02
CA GLY A 175 -1.14 10.51 -22.68
C GLY A 175 0.08 10.38 -21.75
N GLN A 176 -0.10 10.45 -20.43
CA GLN A 176 0.99 10.24 -19.48
C GLN A 176 1.38 8.76 -19.40
N VAL A 177 2.67 8.48 -19.35
CA VAL A 177 3.19 7.13 -19.08
C VAL A 177 3.26 6.94 -17.56
N VAL A 178 2.67 5.86 -17.08
CA VAL A 178 2.68 5.47 -15.66
C VAL A 178 3.36 4.12 -15.50
N ASN A 179 4.04 3.95 -14.38
CA ASN A 179 4.67 2.68 -14.03
C ASN A 179 3.73 1.86 -13.14
N ARG A 180 3.86 0.54 -13.19
CA ARG A 180 3.14 -0.37 -12.30
C ARG A 180 3.34 0.02 -10.83
N GLY A 181 2.24 0.20 -10.09
CA GLY A 181 2.25 0.63 -8.69
C GLY A 181 2.34 2.15 -8.48
N GLU A 182 2.34 2.97 -9.53
CA GLU A 182 2.26 4.43 -9.41
C GLU A 182 0.84 4.86 -9.04
N THR A 183 0.71 5.92 -8.23
CA THR A 183 -0.59 6.39 -7.75
C THR A 183 -1.33 7.15 -8.84
N ILE A 184 -2.48 6.63 -9.26
CA ILE A 184 -3.36 7.25 -10.27
C ILE A 184 -4.39 8.16 -9.62
N VAL A 185 -4.97 7.73 -8.50
CA VAL A 185 -6.03 8.43 -7.78
C VAL A 185 -5.55 8.77 -6.38
N ASP A 186 -5.77 10.03 -5.97
CA ASP A 186 -5.44 10.48 -4.62
C ASP A 186 -6.26 9.74 -3.57
N GLY A 187 -5.62 9.37 -2.48
CA GLY A 187 -6.21 8.68 -1.36
C GLY A 187 -5.20 7.84 -0.57
N ALA A 188 -5.65 7.26 0.53
CA ALA A 188 -4.83 6.33 1.29
C ALA A 188 -4.60 5.05 0.46
N VAL A 189 -3.35 4.65 0.30
CA VAL A 189 -3.02 3.46 -0.50
C VAL A 189 -3.38 2.19 0.29
N ASP A 190 -3.96 1.20 -0.41
CA ASP A 190 -4.23 -0.11 0.18
C ASP A 190 -2.92 -0.89 0.34
N PRO A 191 -2.56 -1.34 1.55
CA PRO A 191 -1.37 -2.15 1.77
C PRO A 191 -1.36 -3.46 0.95
N HIS A 192 -2.53 -4.05 0.68
CA HIS A 192 -2.64 -5.25 -0.13
C HIS A 192 -2.24 -5.01 -1.59
N ASP A 193 -2.63 -3.87 -2.16
CA ASP A 193 -2.25 -3.49 -3.52
C ASP A 193 -0.76 -3.18 -3.63
N ILE A 194 -0.16 -2.54 -2.61
CA ILE A 194 1.29 -2.34 -2.57
C ILE A 194 2.02 -3.69 -2.60
N LEU A 195 1.58 -4.66 -1.78
CA LEU A 195 2.20 -5.99 -1.76
C LEU A 195 2.11 -6.67 -3.13
N ARG A 196 0.93 -6.63 -3.76
CA ARG A 196 0.65 -7.28 -5.04
C ARG A 196 1.42 -6.64 -6.21
N LEU A 197 1.54 -5.32 -6.23
CA LEU A 197 2.09 -4.57 -7.36
C LEU A 197 3.58 -4.26 -7.22
N GLN A 198 4.01 -3.88 -6.02
CA GLN A 198 5.37 -3.40 -5.75
C GLN A 198 6.21 -4.37 -4.91
N GLY A 199 5.59 -5.36 -4.25
CA GLY A 199 6.27 -6.40 -3.48
C GLY A 199 6.49 -6.07 -2.00
N ILE A 200 7.22 -6.98 -1.32
CA ILE A 200 7.38 -6.99 0.15
C ILE A 200 8.17 -5.76 0.64
N GLU A 201 9.23 -5.40 -0.07
CA GLU A 201 10.13 -4.31 0.36
C GLU A 201 9.43 -2.95 0.36
N ALA A 202 8.66 -2.67 -0.71
CA ALA A 202 7.88 -1.44 -0.83
C ALA A 202 6.80 -1.36 0.25
N LEU A 203 6.09 -2.46 0.51
CA LEU A 203 5.10 -2.55 1.58
C LEU A 203 5.73 -2.30 2.95
N ALA A 204 6.85 -2.94 3.25
CA ALA A 204 7.52 -2.76 4.55
C ALA A 204 7.94 -1.30 4.75
N ARG A 205 8.53 -0.67 3.73
CA ARG A 205 8.91 0.74 3.74
C ARG A 205 7.71 1.65 3.95
N TYR A 206 6.60 1.39 3.25
CA TYR A 206 5.36 2.14 3.39
C TYR A 206 4.80 2.08 4.82
N ILE A 207 4.64 0.88 5.39
CA ILE A 207 4.08 0.73 6.74
C ILE A 207 5.00 1.38 7.78
N VAL A 208 6.33 1.18 7.68
CA VAL A 208 7.30 1.82 8.59
C VAL A 208 7.18 3.33 8.53
N GLN A 209 7.12 3.90 7.32
CA GLN A 209 7.03 5.34 7.11
C GLN A 209 5.73 5.91 7.71
N GLU A 210 4.58 5.33 7.39
CA GLU A 210 3.27 5.76 7.90
C GLU A 210 3.19 5.70 9.43
N VAL A 211 3.65 4.59 10.04
CA VAL A 211 3.65 4.43 11.49
C VAL A 211 4.61 5.42 12.16
N GLN A 212 5.82 5.58 11.61
CA GLN A 212 6.81 6.53 12.12
C GLN A 212 6.33 7.98 12.02
N GLU A 213 5.62 8.33 10.96
CA GLU A 213 5.06 9.68 10.81
C GLU A 213 4.07 10.00 11.94
N VAL A 214 3.16 9.09 12.25
CA VAL A 214 2.22 9.24 13.38
C VAL A 214 2.95 9.43 14.71
N TYR A 215 3.97 8.62 14.99
CA TYR A 215 4.71 8.73 16.25
C TYR A 215 5.59 9.99 16.32
N ARG A 216 6.21 10.39 15.20
CA ARG A 216 7.00 11.63 15.11
C ARG A 216 6.15 12.87 15.35
N LEU A 217 4.92 12.91 14.83
CA LEU A 217 3.97 14.00 15.09
C LEU A 217 3.63 14.13 16.58
N GLN A 218 3.65 13.02 17.32
CA GLN A 218 3.44 13.00 18.78
C GLN A 218 4.74 13.19 19.58
N GLY A 219 5.88 13.44 18.93
CA GLY A 219 7.18 13.64 19.58
C GLY A 219 7.84 12.34 20.06
N VAL A 220 7.30 11.18 19.75
CA VAL A 220 7.82 9.87 20.17
C VAL A 220 8.81 9.35 19.13
N LYS A 221 10.01 8.97 19.58
CA LYS A 221 11.05 8.36 18.74
C LYS A 221 11.08 6.84 18.96
N ILE A 222 10.81 6.08 17.92
CA ILE A 222 10.83 4.61 17.91
C ILE A 222 11.82 4.14 16.86
N SER A 223 12.58 3.08 17.15
CA SER A 223 13.44 2.45 16.14
C SER A 223 12.62 1.61 15.17
N ASP A 224 12.94 1.68 13.88
CA ASP A 224 12.23 0.97 12.80
C ASP A 224 12.16 -0.54 13.00
N LYS A 225 13.19 -1.15 13.63
CA LYS A 225 13.23 -2.61 13.89
C LYS A 225 12.01 -3.11 14.69
N HIS A 226 11.41 -2.30 15.57
CA HIS A 226 10.23 -2.73 16.34
C HIS A 226 9.01 -2.87 15.44
N ILE A 227 8.90 -2.00 14.43
CA ILE A 227 7.81 -2.04 13.42
C ILE A 227 8.09 -3.17 12.43
N GLU A 228 9.33 -3.29 11.95
CA GLU A 228 9.76 -4.33 11.00
C GLU A 228 9.54 -5.75 11.51
N VAL A 229 9.76 -5.99 12.81
CA VAL A 229 9.47 -7.30 13.44
C VAL A 229 8.00 -7.65 13.34
N ILE A 230 7.10 -6.66 13.54
CA ILE A 230 5.66 -6.87 13.42
C ILE A 230 5.29 -7.16 11.96
N ILE A 231 5.79 -6.38 11.01
CA ILE A 231 5.54 -6.56 9.57
C ILE A 231 6.01 -7.95 9.12
N ARG A 232 7.16 -8.41 9.60
CA ARG A 232 7.66 -9.76 9.30
C ARG A 232 6.67 -10.85 9.74
N GLN A 233 6.02 -10.69 10.89
CA GLN A 233 5.00 -11.65 11.33
C GLN A 233 3.72 -11.57 10.49
N MET A 234 3.35 -10.38 10.01
CA MET A 234 2.20 -10.17 9.12
C MET A 234 2.41 -10.82 7.74
N LEU A 235 3.66 -10.96 7.28
CA LEU A 235 4.06 -11.52 5.98
C LEU A 235 4.58 -12.97 6.07
N ARG A 236 4.34 -13.65 7.18
CA ARG A 236 4.87 -15.00 7.43
C ARG A 236 4.21 -16.04 6.54
N ARG A 237 2.94 -15.85 6.19
CA ARG A 237 2.16 -16.81 5.40
C ARG A 237 2.08 -16.43 3.92
N VAL A 238 1.97 -17.45 3.10
CA VAL A 238 1.79 -17.35 1.66
C VAL A 238 0.57 -18.17 1.23
N ASN A 239 -0.03 -17.82 0.11
CA ASN A 239 -1.13 -18.53 -0.51
C ASN A 239 -0.59 -19.36 -1.67
N ILE A 240 -0.91 -20.65 -1.71
CA ILE A 240 -0.51 -21.54 -2.81
C ILE A 240 -1.42 -21.26 -4.00
N VAL A 241 -0.84 -20.81 -5.11
CA VAL A 241 -1.56 -20.58 -6.38
C VAL A 241 -1.63 -21.84 -7.20
N ASP A 242 -0.51 -22.56 -7.25
CA ASP A 242 -0.38 -23.82 -7.97
C ASP A 242 0.45 -24.78 -7.10
N SER A 243 -0.07 -25.95 -6.85
CA SER A 243 0.59 -26.95 -6.00
C SER A 243 1.76 -27.64 -6.68
N GLY A 244 1.84 -27.61 -8.02
CA GLY A 244 2.83 -28.43 -8.75
C GLY A 244 2.72 -29.90 -8.33
N GLU A 245 3.87 -30.55 -8.12
CA GLU A 245 3.97 -31.92 -7.63
C GLU A 245 4.31 -32.01 -6.13
N THR A 246 3.97 -30.96 -5.36
CA THR A 246 4.15 -30.93 -3.91
C THR A 246 2.90 -31.39 -3.17
N GLU A 247 3.02 -31.64 -1.86
CA GLU A 247 1.91 -32.09 -1.00
C GLU A 247 0.87 -31.00 -0.66
N PHE A 248 1.08 -29.76 -1.12
CA PHE A 248 0.20 -28.65 -0.83
C PHE A 248 -1.08 -28.65 -1.66
N ILE A 249 -2.12 -28.02 -1.11
CA ILE A 249 -3.40 -27.83 -1.78
C ILE A 249 -3.49 -26.41 -2.35
N THR A 250 -3.93 -26.29 -3.59
CA THR A 250 -4.18 -25.00 -4.24
C THR A 250 -5.17 -24.16 -3.44
N GLY A 251 -4.81 -22.90 -3.11
CA GLY A 251 -5.60 -21.99 -2.27
C GLY A 251 -5.33 -22.12 -0.77
N GLU A 252 -4.47 -23.01 -0.34
CA GLU A 252 -4.09 -23.16 1.06
C GLU A 252 -3.14 -22.05 1.50
N GLN A 253 -3.27 -21.60 2.78
CA GLN A 253 -2.36 -20.65 3.39
C GLN A 253 -1.34 -21.38 4.27
N VAL A 254 -0.10 -21.44 3.79
CA VAL A 254 1.00 -22.18 4.42
C VAL A 254 2.08 -21.20 4.91
N GLU A 255 2.92 -21.62 5.82
CA GLU A 255 4.10 -20.87 6.24
C GLU A 255 5.13 -20.82 5.10
N ARG A 256 5.67 -19.63 4.84
CA ARG A 256 6.64 -19.42 3.76
C ARG A 256 7.88 -20.33 3.87
N GLY A 257 8.32 -20.59 5.12
CA GLY A 257 9.47 -21.47 5.39
C GLY A 257 9.22 -22.90 4.91
N ASP A 258 8.03 -23.45 5.18
CA ASP A 258 7.67 -24.81 4.81
C ASP A 258 7.57 -24.97 3.29
N VAL A 259 6.98 -23.96 2.60
CA VAL A 259 6.93 -23.96 1.12
C VAL A 259 8.32 -23.92 0.50
N MET A 260 9.23 -23.10 1.06
CA MET A 260 10.61 -23.06 0.54
C MET A 260 11.32 -24.40 0.71
N THR A 261 11.18 -25.03 1.88
CA THR A 261 11.80 -26.34 2.15
C THR A 261 11.20 -27.45 1.27
N ALA A 262 9.88 -27.43 1.06
CA ALA A 262 9.22 -28.40 0.17
C ALA A 262 9.62 -28.18 -1.29
N ASN A 263 9.74 -26.93 -1.74
CA ASN A 263 10.20 -26.62 -3.09
C ASN A 263 11.66 -27.02 -3.33
N GLU A 264 12.54 -26.84 -2.33
CA GLU A 264 13.92 -27.31 -2.40
C GLU A 264 13.97 -28.83 -2.60
N LYS A 265 13.19 -29.59 -1.81
CA LYS A 265 13.09 -31.06 -1.96
C LYS A 265 12.52 -31.47 -3.33
N ALA A 266 11.45 -30.79 -3.78
CA ALA A 266 10.86 -31.07 -5.08
C ALA A 266 11.86 -30.84 -6.23
N LEU A 267 12.67 -29.77 -6.16
CA LEU A 267 13.72 -29.49 -7.14
C LEU A 267 14.85 -30.52 -7.10
N GLU A 268 15.26 -31.00 -5.92
CA GLU A 268 16.25 -32.10 -5.78
C GLU A 268 15.74 -33.41 -6.39
N GLU A 269 14.43 -33.68 -6.30
CA GLU A 269 13.78 -34.84 -6.89
C GLU A 269 13.44 -34.66 -8.39
N GLY A 270 13.67 -33.46 -8.95
CA GLY A 270 13.33 -33.10 -10.34
C GLY A 270 11.85 -32.92 -10.62
N LYS A 271 11.04 -32.62 -9.58
CA LYS A 271 9.61 -32.36 -9.64
C LYS A 271 9.32 -30.86 -9.83
N GLU A 272 8.11 -30.52 -10.28
CA GLU A 272 7.68 -29.13 -10.38
C GLU A 272 7.42 -28.51 -8.99
N PRO A 273 8.07 -27.37 -8.67
CA PRO A 273 7.87 -26.68 -7.38
C PRO A 273 6.51 -25.99 -7.33
N ALA A 274 5.96 -25.83 -6.12
CA ALA A 274 4.75 -25.08 -5.89
C ALA A 274 4.95 -23.57 -6.13
N ARG A 275 3.98 -22.93 -6.78
CA ARG A 275 3.92 -21.49 -6.98
C ARG A 275 3.07 -20.86 -5.88
N TYR A 276 3.57 -19.77 -5.30
CA TYR A 276 2.89 -19.09 -4.20
C TYR A 276 2.90 -17.59 -4.36
N GLU A 277 1.91 -16.94 -3.76
CA GLU A 277 1.81 -15.48 -3.63
C GLU A 277 1.91 -15.05 -2.18
N ASN A 278 2.59 -13.91 -1.95
CA ASN A 278 2.69 -13.36 -0.61
C ASN A 278 1.34 -12.78 -0.16
N VAL A 279 0.95 -13.07 1.07
CA VAL A 279 -0.29 -12.58 1.67
C VAL A 279 0.04 -11.69 2.86
N LEU A 280 -0.63 -10.54 2.94
CA LEU A 280 -0.57 -9.67 4.09
C LEU A 280 -1.72 -10.02 5.04
N LEU A 281 -1.38 -10.46 6.25
CA LEU A 281 -2.36 -10.72 7.32
C LEU A 281 -2.29 -9.62 8.37
N GLY A 282 -3.45 -9.16 8.85
CA GLY A 282 -3.49 -8.34 10.06
C GLY A 282 -2.93 -9.10 11.28
N ILE A 283 -2.40 -8.38 12.27
CA ILE A 283 -1.76 -9.00 13.44
C ILE A 283 -2.67 -9.97 14.19
N THR A 284 -3.97 -9.67 14.29
CA THR A 284 -4.96 -10.55 14.91
C THR A 284 -5.08 -11.86 14.15
N LYS A 285 -5.25 -11.78 12.81
CA LYS A 285 -5.37 -12.97 11.96
C LYS A 285 -4.06 -13.76 11.91
N ALA A 286 -2.92 -13.08 11.83
CA ALA A 286 -1.61 -13.72 11.88
C ALA A 286 -1.38 -14.48 13.19
N SER A 287 -1.84 -13.94 14.32
CA SER A 287 -1.73 -14.58 15.63
C SER A 287 -2.63 -15.81 15.79
N LEU A 288 -3.79 -15.85 15.12
CA LEU A 288 -4.70 -17.01 15.12
C LEU A 288 -4.28 -18.08 14.11
N SER A 289 -3.54 -17.70 13.07
CA SER A 289 -3.06 -18.59 12.02
C SER A 289 -1.71 -19.25 12.33
N THR A 290 -1.26 -19.24 13.58
CA THR A 290 -0.01 -19.90 14.00
C THR A 290 -0.17 -21.41 14.02
N ASP A 291 0.94 -22.15 13.84
CA ASP A 291 0.92 -23.62 13.86
C ASP A 291 0.65 -24.15 15.27
N SER A 292 1.02 -23.39 16.31
CA SER A 292 0.69 -23.71 17.70
C SER A 292 -0.76 -23.37 18.02
N PHE A 293 -1.61 -24.39 18.13
CA PHE A 293 -2.99 -24.21 18.56
C PHE A 293 -3.12 -23.76 20.02
N ILE A 294 -2.15 -24.10 20.89
CA ILE A 294 -2.11 -23.65 22.29
C ILE A 294 -1.91 -22.11 22.34
N SER A 295 -0.99 -21.60 21.52
CA SER A 295 -0.76 -20.16 21.42
C SER A 295 -1.96 -19.43 20.87
N ALA A 296 -2.59 -19.94 19.82
CA ALA A 296 -3.77 -19.35 19.20
C ALA A 296 -4.97 -19.35 20.18
N ALA A 297 -5.26 -20.48 20.83
CA ALA A 297 -6.36 -20.64 21.78
C ALA A 297 -6.25 -19.71 22.99
N SER A 298 -5.02 -19.39 23.41
CA SER A 298 -4.77 -18.47 24.53
C SER A 298 -4.97 -16.99 24.18
N PHE A 299 -5.16 -16.66 22.91
CA PHE A 299 -5.31 -15.29 22.44
C PHE A 299 -6.79 -14.91 22.26
N GLN A 300 -7.48 -15.53 21.32
CA GLN A 300 -8.89 -15.31 21.01
C GLN A 300 -9.54 -16.59 20.47
N GLU A 301 -10.88 -16.63 20.44
CA GLU A 301 -11.66 -17.74 19.88
C GLU A 301 -11.28 -19.12 20.43
N THR A 302 -11.02 -19.21 21.74
CA THR A 302 -10.49 -20.40 22.42
C THR A 302 -11.25 -21.67 22.06
N THR A 303 -12.59 -21.65 22.12
CA THR A 303 -13.43 -22.82 21.86
C THR A 303 -13.31 -23.29 20.42
N ARG A 304 -13.33 -22.37 19.45
CA ARG A 304 -13.21 -22.67 18.03
C ARG A 304 -11.87 -23.30 17.71
N VAL A 305 -10.78 -22.67 18.14
CA VAL A 305 -9.42 -23.14 17.90
C VAL A 305 -9.19 -24.53 18.48
N LEU A 306 -9.62 -24.77 19.74
CA LEU A 306 -9.47 -26.07 20.38
C LEU A 306 -10.33 -27.14 19.71
N THR A 307 -11.56 -26.82 19.28
CA THR A 307 -12.41 -27.74 18.55
C THR A 307 -11.81 -28.13 17.20
N GLU A 308 -11.33 -27.17 16.42
CA GLU A 308 -10.65 -27.42 15.15
C GLU A 308 -9.39 -28.27 15.34
N ALA A 309 -8.58 -27.96 16.35
CA ALA A 309 -7.37 -28.73 16.65
C ALA A 309 -7.69 -30.17 17.05
N ALA A 310 -8.75 -30.38 17.84
CA ALA A 310 -9.20 -31.71 18.25
C ALA A 310 -9.73 -32.54 17.07
N ILE A 311 -10.54 -31.92 16.17
CA ILE A 311 -11.08 -32.61 14.99
C ILE A 311 -9.96 -33.00 14.02
N MET A 312 -8.97 -32.12 13.82
CA MET A 312 -7.84 -32.36 12.91
C MET A 312 -6.75 -33.23 13.54
N GLY A 313 -6.80 -33.54 14.83
CA GLY A 313 -5.74 -34.26 15.53
C GLY A 313 -4.41 -33.51 15.55
N LYS A 314 -4.43 -32.17 15.60
CA LYS A 314 -3.20 -31.37 15.54
C LYS A 314 -2.29 -31.64 16.72
N GLN A 315 -0.99 -31.73 16.43
CA GLN A 315 0.07 -31.84 17.41
C GLN A 315 0.81 -30.50 17.51
N ASP A 316 1.08 -30.03 18.74
CA ASP A 316 1.83 -28.81 18.99
C ASP A 316 3.28 -29.17 19.36
N GLU A 317 4.24 -28.72 18.57
CA GLU A 317 5.65 -29.03 18.77
C GLU A 317 6.33 -28.18 19.87
N LEU A 318 5.62 -27.22 20.46
CA LEU A 318 6.13 -26.34 21.52
C LEU A 318 7.39 -25.56 21.10
N ARG A 319 7.43 -25.07 19.86
CA ARG A 319 8.60 -24.32 19.33
C ARG A 319 8.73 -22.90 19.86
N GLY A 320 7.61 -22.25 20.24
CA GLY A 320 7.59 -20.86 20.67
C GLY A 320 7.72 -20.69 22.18
N LEU A 321 7.67 -19.44 22.63
CA LEU A 321 7.77 -19.09 24.03
C LEU A 321 6.46 -19.32 24.80
N LYS A 322 5.35 -18.88 24.19
CA LYS A 322 4.03 -18.79 24.85
C LYS A 322 3.48 -20.17 25.22
N GLU A 323 3.51 -21.12 24.31
CA GLU A 323 3.07 -22.49 24.52
C GLU A 323 3.89 -23.21 25.61
N ASN A 324 5.22 -23.00 25.64
CA ASN A 324 6.06 -23.57 26.69
C ASN A 324 5.72 -23.00 28.08
N VAL A 325 5.45 -21.68 28.15
CA VAL A 325 5.02 -21.04 29.41
C VAL A 325 3.67 -21.59 29.88
N ILE A 326 2.71 -21.75 28.99
CA ILE A 326 1.38 -22.27 29.32
C ILE A 326 1.44 -23.69 29.83
N VAL A 327 2.28 -24.55 29.22
CA VAL A 327 2.46 -25.95 29.64
C VAL A 327 3.39 -26.09 30.85
N GLY A 328 4.02 -25.01 31.32
CA GLY A 328 4.94 -25.01 32.46
C GLY A 328 6.32 -25.59 32.17
N ARG A 329 6.76 -25.56 30.90
CA ARG A 329 8.10 -25.98 30.48
C ARG A 329 9.07 -24.80 30.40
N LEU A 330 10.36 -25.13 30.36
CA LEU A 330 11.40 -24.12 30.12
C LEU A 330 11.22 -23.54 28.72
N ILE A 331 11.35 -22.22 28.59
CA ILE A 331 11.27 -21.54 27.30
C ILE A 331 12.51 -21.84 26.45
N PRO A 332 12.40 -21.92 25.10
CA PRO A 332 13.54 -22.17 24.22
C PRO A 332 14.40 -20.91 24.01
N ALA A 333 14.71 -20.18 25.11
CA ALA A 333 15.52 -18.98 25.14
C ALA A 333 16.30 -18.89 26.45
N GLY A 334 17.39 -18.14 26.47
CA GLY A 334 18.25 -17.98 27.66
C GLY A 334 18.78 -19.33 28.16
N THR A 335 18.64 -19.60 29.45
CA THR A 335 19.13 -20.85 30.10
C THR A 335 18.39 -22.11 29.63
N GLY A 336 17.12 -21.97 29.16
CA GLY A 336 16.35 -23.08 28.60
C GLY A 336 16.79 -23.51 27.21
N LEU A 337 17.53 -22.67 26.48
CA LEU A 337 17.94 -22.97 25.10
C LEU A 337 18.83 -24.22 25.01
N THR A 338 19.76 -24.38 25.95
CA THR A 338 20.65 -25.54 26.01
C THR A 338 19.85 -26.82 26.25
N TYR A 339 18.88 -26.79 27.15
CA TYR A 339 17.99 -27.90 27.45
C TYR A 339 17.19 -28.34 26.20
N HIS A 340 16.58 -27.39 25.49
CA HIS A 340 15.82 -27.68 24.26
C HIS A 340 16.70 -28.21 23.12
N ARG A 341 17.93 -27.70 22.98
CA ARG A 341 18.89 -28.19 21.98
C ARG A 341 19.34 -29.63 22.27
N SER A 342 19.66 -29.95 23.54
CA SER A 342 20.06 -31.32 23.91
C SER A 342 18.91 -32.32 23.68
N ARG A 343 17.68 -31.94 24.05
CA ARG A 343 16.50 -32.77 23.83
C ARG A 343 16.21 -33.00 22.35
N ARG A 344 16.35 -31.98 21.49
CA ARG A 344 16.16 -32.15 20.04
C ARG A 344 17.19 -33.11 19.44
N ARG A 345 18.45 -33.03 19.88
CA ARG A 345 19.48 -33.98 19.44
C ARG A 345 19.15 -35.42 19.82
N GLN A 346 18.74 -35.64 21.06
CA GLN A 346 18.35 -36.98 21.51
C GLN A 346 17.16 -37.55 20.72
N TRP A 347 16.22 -36.71 20.30
CA TRP A 347 15.12 -37.16 19.47
C TRP A 347 15.55 -37.51 18.06
N GLN A 348 16.42 -36.71 17.45
CA GLN A 348 16.97 -36.98 16.12
C GLN A 348 17.81 -38.25 16.11
N GLU A 349 18.62 -38.47 17.15
CA GLU A 349 19.40 -39.69 17.33
C GLU A 349 18.47 -40.91 17.48
N ALA A 350 17.40 -40.81 18.27
CA ALA A 350 16.42 -41.88 18.42
C ALA A 350 15.60 -42.19 17.15
N GLU A 351 15.26 -41.17 16.38
CA GLU A 351 14.60 -41.34 15.07
C GLU A 351 15.53 -42.02 14.04
N GLN A 352 16.79 -41.65 14.02
CA GLN A 352 17.80 -42.29 13.16
C GLN A 352 18.01 -43.74 13.53
N GLU A 353 18.16 -44.04 14.81
CA GLU A 353 18.29 -45.45 15.32
C GLU A 353 17.03 -46.26 14.97
N ALA A 354 15.83 -45.68 15.08
CA ALA A 354 14.58 -46.37 14.72
C ALA A 354 14.50 -46.67 13.21
N SER A 355 14.89 -45.73 12.36
CA SER A 355 14.90 -45.87 10.91
C SER A 355 15.96 -46.87 10.45
N GLU A 356 17.12 -46.97 11.12
CA GLU A 356 18.17 -47.99 10.83
C GLU A 356 17.71 -49.39 11.23
N ILE A 357 16.95 -49.53 12.31
CA ILE A 357 16.38 -50.82 12.73
C ILE A 357 15.33 -51.31 11.73
N GLU A 358 14.42 -50.43 11.29
CA GLU A 358 13.41 -50.74 10.27
C GLU A 358 14.05 -51.15 8.93
N ALA A 359 15.16 -50.50 8.52
CA ALA A 359 15.89 -50.81 7.30
C ALA A 359 16.70 -52.12 7.38
N THR A 360 16.97 -52.61 8.60
CA THR A 360 17.68 -53.90 8.80
C THR A 360 16.73 -55.10 8.94
N ASP A 361 15.44 -54.89 9.21
CA ASP A 361 14.41 -55.90 9.32
C ASP A 361 13.68 -56.21 7.98
N GLU A 362 13.94 -55.42 6.91
CA GLU A 362 13.58 -55.73 5.51
C GLU A 362 14.74 -56.43 4.76
#